data_9efe376cca0b81b92a2fd1028ed69722
#
_entry.id   9efe376cca0b81b92a2fd1028ed69722
#
_cell.length_a   1.000
_cell.length_b   1.000
_cell.length_c   1.000
_cell.angle_alpha   90.00
_cell.angle_beta   90.00
_cell.angle_gamma   90.00
#
_symmetry.space_group_name_H-M   'P 1'
#
loop_
_entity.id
_entity.type
_entity.pdbx_description
1 polymer ?
#
loop_
_entity_poly.entity_id
_entity_poly.type
_entity_poly.pdbx_seq_one_letter_code
_entity_poly.pdbx_strand_id
1 'polypeptide(L)'
;RDSSKMIPFEIGMTLEKAISRQPVLKQAIRDDDEVQEIMNLSFKLEGGIRNIGKHAGGVVIAPGSLSDFSPIYFDSDTSSVLTQFDKDDVEKIGLVKFDFLGLRTLTIIDKAIKSINDDLASRNEDQLDISNIDLNDVKVFELLSAGKTTAVFQLESPGMKDLIKRLKPTKFEEIVALLALFRPGPLDSGMHDEFVNRKNGKVPVTYPHKLLEPVLSETYGVILYQEQVMESARVLAGYSLGQADILRRAMGKKQVEEMDKQRTIFVNGCKENNIKEDLANKIFNLIETFAGYGFNKSHSAAYALLSFQTAYLKTYFPEYFICLLYTSPSPRDTPQ
;
A
#
# COMPACT_ATOMS: atom_id res chain seq x y z
N ARG A 1 5.10 30.91 12.25
CA ARG A 1 5.18 30.31 10.88
C ARG A 1 6.60 29.83 10.54
N ASP A 2 7.63 30.60 10.88
CA ASP A 2 9.03 30.26 10.56
C ASP A 2 9.55 29.15 11.49
N SER A 3 9.22 29.18 12.78
CA SER A 3 9.57 28.14 13.74
C SER A 3 9.01 26.76 13.36
N SER A 4 7.82 26.70 12.75
CA SER A 4 7.23 25.44 12.30
C SER A 4 7.97 24.80 11.12
N LYS A 5 8.67 25.60 10.30
CA LYS A 5 9.47 25.10 9.18
C LYS A 5 10.78 24.43 9.63
N MET A 6 11.22 24.71 10.84
CA MET A 6 12.42 24.11 11.43
C MET A 6 12.16 22.69 11.96
N ILE A 7 10.87 22.29 12.08
CA ILE A 7 10.49 20.96 12.54
C ILE A 7 10.41 20.04 11.32
N PRO A 8 11.18 18.93 11.27
CA PRO A 8 11.13 17.99 10.18
C PRO A 8 9.74 17.35 10.05
N PHE A 9 9.25 17.22 8.82
CA PHE A 9 8.01 16.49 8.55
C PHE A 9 8.29 14.98 8.48
N GLU A 10 8.10 14.31 9.61
CA GLU A 10 8.29 12.85 9.74
C GLU A 10 7.18 12.29 10.62
N ILE A 11 6.65 11.11 10.25
CA ILE A 11 5.60 10.44 11.04
C ILE A 11 6.17 10.04 12.41
N GLY A 12 5.49 10.43 13.48
CA GLY A 12 5.93 10.18 14.86
C GLY A 12 7.05 11.12 15.35
N MET A 13 7.27 12.25 14.63
CA MET A 13 8.12 13.33 15.11
C MET A 13 7.46 13.97 16.33
N THR A 14 8.23 14.10 17.42
CA THR A 14 7.85 14.88 18.61
C THR A 14 8.71 16.12 18.68
N LEU A 15 8.25 17.13 19.42
CA LEU A 15 9.01 18.36 19.63
C LEU A 15 10.38 18.07 20.26
N GLU A 16 10.44 17.14 21.21
CA GLU A 16 11.70 16.72 21.83
C GLU A 16 12.67 16.12 20.81
N LYS A 17 12.19 15.19 19.95
CA LYS A 17 12.98 14.64 18.86
C LYS A 17 13.42 15.69 17.85
N ALA A 18 12.54 16.63 17.51
CA ALA A 18 12.87 17.73 16.60
C ALA A 18 13.99 18.60 17.17
N ILE A 19 13.90 19.01 18.41
CA ILE A 19 14.94 19.82 19.10
C ILE A 19 16.27 19.06 19.17
N SER A 20 16.24 17.76 19.43
CA SER A 20 17.47 16.94 19.51
C SER A 20 18.15 16.80 18.15
N ARG A 21 17.39 16.73 17.05
CA ARG A 21 17.88 16.51 15.69
C ARG A 21 18.22 17.78 14.92
N GLN A 22 17.63 18.92 15.30
CA GLN A 22 17.76 20.18 14.57
C GLN A 22 18.51 21.23 15.39
N PRO A 23 19.83 21.41 15.15
CA PRO A 23 20.63 22.42 15.85
C PRO A 23 20.09 23.84 15.70
N VAL A 24 19.54 24.16 14.51
CA VAL A 24 18.96 25.48 14.23
C VAL A 24 17.74 25.78 15.09
N LEU A 25 16.84 24.79 15.28
CA LEU A 25 15.69 24.93 16.17
C LEU A 25 16.14 25.10 17.63
N LYS A 26 17.13 24.32 18.07
CA LYS A 26 17.71 24.40 19.41
C LYS A 26 18.35 25.78 19.68
N GLN A 27 19.01 26.33 18.67
CA GLN A 27 19.61 27.65 18.75
C GLN A 27 18.53 28.76 18.80
N ALA A 28 17.51 28.69 17.92
CA ALA A 28 16.42 29.65 17.91
C ALA A 28 15.67 29.71 19.25
N ILE A 29 15.46 28.57 19.91
CA ILE A 29 14.84 28.51 21.25
C ILE A 29 15.69 29.22 22.32
N ARG A 30 17.01 29.23 22.16
CA ARG A 30 17.92 29.87 23.11
C ARG A 30 18.07 31.38 22.91
N ASP A 31 18.02 31.80 21.63
CA ASP A 31 18.36 33.18 21.25
C ASP A 31 17.14 34.08 21.13
N ASP A 32 15.92 33.52 21.13
CA ASP A 32 14.67 34.24 20.93
C ASP A 32 13.62 33.83 21.98
N ASP A 33 13.31 34.75 22.87
CA ASP A 33 12.36 34.55 23.97
C ASP A 33 10.94 34.22 23.45
N GLU A 34 10.53 34.80 22.30
CA GLU A 34 9.22 34.54 21.69
C GLU A 34 9.17 33.10 21.18
N VAL A 35 10.23 32.61 20.54
CA VAL A 35 10.34 31.19 20.11
C VAL A 35 10.33 30.27 21.31
N GLN A 36 11.00 30.61 22.39
CA GLN A 36 10.98 29.81 23.62
C GLN A 36 9.57 29.73 24.22
N GLU A 37 8.84 30.84 24.28
CA GLU A 37 7.46 30.84 24.79
C GLU A 37 6.52 30.02 23.92
N ILE A 38 6.61 30.15 22.58
CA ILE A 38 5.85 29.33 21.63
C ILE A 38 6.15 27.85 21.84
N MET A 39 7.40 27.47 22.01
CA MET A 39 7.78 26.05 22.24
C MET A 39 7.24 25.54 23.58
N ASN A 40 7.30 26.32 24.64
CA ASN A 40 6.75 25.97 25.95
C ASN A 40 5.22 25.71 25.89
N LEU A 41 4.50 26.55 25.14
CA LEU A 41 3.06 26.35 24.89
C LEU A 41 2.82 25.12 23.99
N SER A 42 3.65 24.94 22.98
CA SER A 42 3.55 23.79 22.07
C SER A 42 3.75 22.46 22.80
N PHE A 43 4.69 22.36 23.73
CA PHE A 43 4.87 21.18 24.58
C PHE A 43 3.64 20.84 25.43
N LYS A 44 2.91 21.87 25.92
CA LYS A 44 1.66 21.67 26.67
C LYS A 44 0.52 21.15 25.81
N LEU A 45 0.56 21.43 24.51
CA LEU A 45 -0.46 21.03 23.53
C LEU A 45 -0.11 19.75 22.79
N GLU A 46 1.18 19.35 22.80
CA GLU A 46 1.64 18.13 22.12
C GLU A 46 0.94 16.89 22.72
N GLY A 47 0.43 16.01 21.85
CA GLY A 47 -0.36 14.84 22.24
C GLY A 47 -1.81 15.12 22.58
N GLY A 48 -2.23 16.41 22.60
CA GLY A 48 -3.62 16.76 22.80
C GLY A 48 -4.52 16.34 21.62
N ILE A 49 -5.75 15.90 21.91
CA ILE A 49 -6.73 15.56 20.88
C ILE A 49 -7.21 16.85 20.21
N ARG A 50 -6.94 17.00 18.92
CA ARG A 50 -7.32 18.18 18.13
C ARG A 50 -8.72 18.05 17.52
N ASN A 51 -9.03 16.89 16.97
CA ASN A 51 -10.27 16.64 16.24
C ASN A 51 -10.78 15.24 16.53
N ILE A 52 -12.09 15.05 16.34
CA ILE A 52 -12.71 13.73 16.25
C ILE A 52 -12.76 13.37 14.77
N GLY A 53 -12.05 12.29 14.38
CA GLY A 53 -12.07 11.77 13.02
C GLY A 53 -13.04 10.62 12.89
N LYS A 54 -13.96 10.69 11.90
CA LYS A 54 -14.84 9.57 11.55
C LYS A 54 -14.20 8.72 10.46
N HIS A 55 -14.19 7.39 10.65
CA HIS A 55 -13.76 6.48 9.60
C HIS A 55 -14.76 6.51 8.44
N ALA A 56 -14.25 6.67 7.21
CA ALA A 56 -15.10 6.90 6.03
C ALA A 56 -15.99 5.72 5.64
N GLY A 57 -15.61 4.49 5.98
CA GLY A 57 -16.32 3.27 5.57
C GLY A 57 -16.36 2.18 6.64
N GLY A 58 -15.88 2.46 7.87
CA GLY A 58 -15.87 1.47 8.96
C GLY A 58 -17.25 1.36 9.61
N VAL A 59 -17.77 0.14 9.67
CA VAL A 59 -19.02 -0.20 10.36
C VAL A 59 -18.73 -1.21 11.45
N VAL A 60 -19.11 -0.86 12.68
CA VAL A 60 -18.97 -1.75 13.84
C VAL A 60 -20.24 -2.56 14.02
N ILE A 61 -20.10 -3.87 14.17
CA ILE A 61 -21.22 -4.79 14.44
C ILE A 61 -21.09 -5.30 15.87
N ALA A 62 -22.18 -5.13 16.63
CA ALA A 62 -22.33 -5.63 17.98
C ALA A 62 -23.45 -6.69 18.04
N PRO A 63 -23.36 -7.69 18.94
CA PRO A 63 -24.38 -8.71 19.08
C PRO A 63 -25.68 -8.18 19.76
N GLY A 64 -25.67 -6.96 20.28
CA GLY A 64 -26.79 -6.28 20.94
C GLY A 64 -26.72 -4.77 20.69
N SER A 65 -27.27 -3.98 21.59
CA SER A 65 -27.15 -2.52 21.50
C SER A 65 -25.70 -2.10 21.60
N LEU A 66 -25.24 -1.23 20.69
CA LEU A 66 -23.84 -0.77 20.66
C LEU A 66 -23.46 -0.05 21.98
N SER A 67 -24.41 0.62 22.62
CA SER A 67 -24.21 1.29 23.91
C SER A 67 -23.86 0.35 25.07
N ASP A 68 -24.15 -0.94 24.94
CA ASP A 68 -23.80 -1.94 25.95
C ASP A 68 -22.32 -2.34 25.92
N PHE A 69 -21.64 -2.03 24.82
CA PHE A 69 -20.27 -2.42 24.56
C PHE A 69 -19.30 -1.22 24.48
N SER A 70 -19.78 -0.07 24.01
CA SER A 70 -18.96 1.12 23.80
C SER A 70 -19.73 2.39 24.13
N PRO A 71 -19.10 3.39 24.77
CA PRO A 71 -19.65 4.73 24.78
C PRO A 71 -19.88 5.20 23.33
N ILE A 72 -20.99 5.88 23.11
CA ILE A 72 -21.36 6.38 21.79
C ILE A 72 -21.26 7.91 21.71
N TYR A 73 -20.92 8.41 20.55
CA TYR A 73 -20.91 9.82 20.21
C TYR A 73 -21.90 10.06 19.06
N PHE A 74 -22.75 11.05 19.22
CA PHE A 74 -23.68 11.48 18.19
C PHE A 74 -23.08 12.67 17.46
N ASP A 75 -22.79 12.48 16.18
CA ASP A 75 -22.35 13.54 15.26
C ASP A 75 -23.59 14.21 14.69
N SER A 76 -23.88 15.44 15.15
CA SER A 76 -25.05 16.21 14.74
C SER A 76 -24.98 16.64 13.27
N ASP A 77 -23.78 16.84 12.71
CA ASP A 77 -23.60 17.35 11.36
C ASP A 77 -23.96 16.29 10.31
N THR A 78 -23.67 15.04 10.62
CA THR A 78 -23.97 13.91 9.72
C THR A 78 -25.11 13.03 10.22
N SER A 79 -25.71 13.35 11.36
CA SER A 79 -26.72 12.51 12.03
C SER A 79 -26.28 11.05 12.22
N SER A 80 -25.00 10.85 12.49
CA SER A 80 -24.38 9.53 12.62
C SER A 80 -24.05 9.21 14.06
N VAL A 81 -24.20 7.93 14.43
CA VAL A 81 -23.74 7.38 15.70
C VAL A 81 -22.36 6.75 15.50
N LEU A 82 -21.40 7.12 16.36
CA LEU A 82 -20.05 6.60 16.34
C LEU A 82 -19.67 5.98 17.68
N THR A 83 -18.77 5.00 17.68
CA THR A 83 -18.11 4.55 18.90
C THR A 83 -17.12 5.63 19.37
N GLN A 84 -17.01 5.85 20.68
CA GLN A 84 -15.94 6.70 21.23
C GLN A 84 -14.61 5.95 21.32
N PHE A 85 -14.64 4.63 21.32
CA PHE A 85 -13.44 3.82 21.20
C PHE A 85 -12.87 3.93 19.79
N ASP A 86 -11.55 3.99 19.70
CA ASP A 86 -10.86 3.97 18.43
C ASP A 86 -10.89 2.59 17.76
N LYS A 87 -10.32 2.48 16.56
CA LYS A 87 -10.34 1.24 15.77
C LYS A 87 -9.69 0.05 16.49
N ASP A 88 -8.66 0.30 17.30
CA ASP A 88 -7.90 -0.76 17.96
C ASP A 88 -8.60 -1.18 19.27
N ASP A 89 -9.18 -0.25 19.97
CA ASP A 89 -9.94 -0.53 21.21
C ASP A 89 -11.27 -1.23 20.92
N VAL A 90 -11.94 -0.89 19.82
CA VAL A 90 -13.15 -1.62 19.35
C VAL A 90 -12.84 -3.11 19.12
N GLU A 91 -11.69 -3.44 18.53
CA GLU A 91 -11.27 -4.83 18.32
C GLU A 91 -10.91 -5.52 19.65
N LYS A 92 -10.25 -4.81 20.57
CA LYS A 92 -9.86 -5.35 21.89
C LYS A 92 -11.04 -5.74 22.76
N ILE A 93 -12.15 -4.98 22.70
CA ILE A 93 -13.39 -5.32 23.42
C ILE A 93 -14.21 -6.41 22.74
N GLY A 94 -13.73 -6.95 21.61
CA GLY A 94 -14.32 -8.09 20.93
C GLY A 94 -15.42 -7.74 19.91
N LEU A 95 -15.58 -6.48 19.54
CA LEU A 95 -16.47 -6.08 18.45
C LEU A 95 -15.80 -6.28 17.09
N VAL A 96 -16.63 -6.55 16.08
CA VAL A 96 -16.16 -6.74 14.71
C VAL A 96 -16.35 -5.44 13.93
N LYS A 97 -15.27 -4.98 13.30
CA LYS A 97 -15.28 -3.82 12.40
C LYS A 97 -15.18 -4.28 10.95
N PHE A 98 -16.12 -3.87 10.13
CA PHE A 98 -16.09 -4.05 8.69
C PHE A 98 -15.80 -2.73 8.00
N ASP A 99 -14.87 -2.74 7.06
CA ASP A 99 -14.53 -1.56 6.26
C ASP A 99 -15.17 -1.67 4.87
N PHE A 100 -16.18 -0.83 4.62
CA PHE A 100 -16.86 -0.73 3.33
C PHE A 100 -16.34 0.52 2.61
N LEU A 101 -15.45 0.32 1.65
CA LEU A 101 -14.90 1.40 0.86
C LEU A 101 -15.41 1.29 -0.59
N GLY A 102 -16.13 2.32 -1.02
CA GLY A 102 -16.53 2.45 -2.41
C GLY A 102 -15.37 2.92 -3.28
N LEU A 103 -15.31 2.43 -4.52
CA LEU A 103 -14.33 2.86 -5.52
C LEU A 103 -15.05 3.44 -6.74
N ARG A 104 -14.97 4.77 -6.90
CA ARG A 104 -15.63 5.50 -8.00
C ARG A 104 -15.17 5.04 -9.38
N THR A 105 -13.94 4.58 -9.49
CA THR A 105 -13.38 4.05 -10.74
C THR A 105 -14.23 2.90 -11.29
N LEU A 106 -14.76 2.03 -10.43
CA LEU A 106 -15.66 0.94 -10.86
C LEU A 106 -16.93 1.49 -11.52
N THR A 107 -17.53 2.53 -10.96
CA THR A 107 -18.70 3.19 -11.56
C THR A 107 -18.36 3.84 -12.90
N ILE A 108 -17.15 4.41 -13.05
CA ILE A 108 -16.70 5.00 -14.32
C ILE A 108 -16.51 3.90 -15.37
N ILE A 109 -15.87 2.79 -15.01
CA ILE A 109 -15.67 1.63 -15.89
C ILE A 109 -17.05 1.09 -16.34
N ASP A 110 -17.97 0.85 -15.40
CA ASP A 110 -19.32 0.32 -15.68
C ASP A 110 -20.09 1.21 -16.66
N LYS A 111 -20.12 2.52 -16.42
CA LYS A 111 -20.77 3.48 -17.31
C LYS A 111 -20.09 3.55 -18.68
N ALA A 112 -18.76 3.45 -18.73
CA ALA A 112 -18.04 3.45 -20.01
C ALA A 112 -18.40 2.21 -20.83
N ILE A 113 -18.40 1.03 -20.21
CA ILE A 113 -18.78 -0.22 -20.87
C ILE A 113 -20.22 -0.15 -21.39
N LYS A 114 -21.15 0.36 -20.57
CA LYS A 114 -22.53 0.50 -20.97
C LYS A 114 -22.66 1.38 -22.22
N SER A 115 -22.04 2.57 -22.24
CA SER A 115 -22.08 3.48 -23.39
C SER A 115 -21.42 2.88 -24.63
N ILE A 116 -20.30 2.16 -24.46
CA ILE A 116 -19.62 1.44 -25.55
C ILE A 116 -20.53 0.36 -26.12
N ASN A 117 -21.15 -0.46 -25.26
CA ASN A 117 -21.99 -1.57 -25.69
C ASN A 117 -23.31 -1.11 -26.34
N ASP A 118 -23.88 0.01 -25.87
CA ASP A 118 -25.03 0.62 -26.51
C ASP A 118 -24.69 1.06 -27.95
N ASP A 119 -23.54 1.62 -28.19
CA ASP A 119 -23.05 2.02 -29.51
C ASP A 119 -22.70 0.83 -30.42
N LEU A 120 -21.96 -0.16 -29.89
CA LEU A 120 -21.65 -1.40 -30.61
C LEU A 120 -22.91 -2.15 -31.03
N ALA A 121 -23.91 -2.25 -30.15
CA ALA A 121 -25.20 -2.84 -30.47
C ALA A 121 -25.92 -2.10 -31.58
N SER A 122 -25.86 -0.76 -31.63
CA SER A 122 -26.42 0.05 -32.70
C SER A 122 -25.81 -0.24 -34.07
N ARG A 123 -24.59 -0.72 -34.11
CA ARG A 123 -23.79 -1.08 -35.28
C ARG A 123 -23.84 -2.57 -35.63
N ASN A 124 -24.56 -3.39 -34.83
CA ASN A 124 -24.57 -4.85 -34.89
C ASN A 124 -23.17 -5.46 -34.73
N GLU A 125 -22.35 -4.86 -33.89
CA GLU A 125 -21.01 -5.36 -33.49
C GLU A 125 -21.09 -6.10 -32.15
N ASP A 126 -20.11 -6.99 -31.90
CA ASP A 126 -20.03 -7.75 -30.65
C ASP A 126 -19.78 -6.84 -29.44
N GLN A 127 -20.47 -7.11 -28.34
CA GLN A 127 -20.35 -6.33 -27.13
C GLN A 127 -18.99 -6.57 -26.44
N LEU A 128 -18.44 -5.53 -25.83
CA LEU A 128 -17.25 -5.60 -25.01
C LEU A 128 -17.55 -6.28 -23.67
N ASP A 129 -16.87 -7.37 -23.37
CA ASP A 129 -16.76 -7.91 -22.02
C ASP A 129 -15.41 -7.56 -21.41
N ILE A 130 -15.42 -6.56 -20.54
CA ILE A 130 -14.21 -6.07 -19.85
C ILE A 130 -13.58 -7.12 -18.91
N SER A 131 -14.31 -8.17 -18.54
CA SER A 131 -13.83 -9.26 -17.70
C SER A 131 -12.96 -10.24 -18.49
N ASN A 132 -13.12 -10.29 -19.80
CA ASN A 132 -12.44 -11.22 -20.71
C ASN A 132 -11.42 -10.55 -21.64
N ILE A 133 -10.95 -9.34 -21.33
CA ILE A 133 -9.90 -8.69 -22.11
C ILE A 133 -8.58 -9.43 -21.97
N ASP A 134 -7.79 -9.44 -23.05
CA ASP A 134 -6.44 -10.02 -23.03
C ASP A 134 -5.49 -9.17 -22.16
N LEU A 135 -5.06 -9.75 -21.04
CA LEU A 135 -4.10 -9.11 -20.13
C LEU A 135 -2.66 -9.06 -20.69
N ASN A 136 -2.44 -9.60 -21.90
CA ASN A 136 -1.16 -9.52 -22.63
C ASN A 136 -1.23 -8.52 -23.82
N ASP A 137 -2.26 -7.67 -23.87
CA ASP A 137 -2.45 -6.73 -24.97
C ASP A 137 -1.27 -5.77 -25.14
N VAL A 138 -0.59 -5.89 -26.29
CA VAL A 138 0.64 -5.15 -26.58
C VAL A 138 0.40 -3.63 -26.65
N LYS A 139 -0.73 -3.17 -27.21
CA LYS A 139 -1.02 -1.73 -27.35
C LYS A 139 -1.27 -1.09 -25.97
N VAL A 140 -1.88 -1.82 -25.04
CA VAL A 140 -2.04 -1.36 -23.66
C VAL A 140 -0.67 -1.21 -23.00
N PHE A 141 0.23 -2.19 -23.15
CA PHE A 141 1.59 -2.07 -22.61
C PHE A 141 2.41 -0.97 -23.28
N GLU A 142 2.24 -0.69 -24.57
CA GLU A 142 2.85 0.44 -25.26
C GLU A 142 2.39 1.78 -24.66
N LEU A 143 1.08 1.95 -24.44
CA LEU A 143 0.51 3.13 -23.78
C LEU A 143 1.10 3.31 -22.36
N LEU A 144 1.14 2.23 -21.58
CA LEU A 144 1.71 2.25 -20.23
C LEU A 144 3.20 2.59 -20.25
N SER A 145 3.99 1.92 -21.08
CA SER A 145 5.46 2.11 -21.18
C SER A 145 5.83 3.51 -21.68
N ALA A 146 4.98 4.13 -22.49
CA ALA A 146 5.13 5.53 -22.89
C ALA A 146 4.80 6.53 -21.79
N GLY A 147 4.27 6.07 -20.63
CA GLY A 147 3.84 6.92 -19.53
C GLY A 147 2.60 7.77 -19.84
N LYS A 148 1.81 7.39 -20.86
CA LYS A 148 0.57 8.07 -21.24
C LYS A 148 -0.58 7.68 -20.30
N THR A 149 -0.30 7.70 -18.99
CA THR A 149 -1.16 7.13 -17.93
C THR A 149 -2.02 8.16 -17.19
N THR A 150 -2.20 9.36 -17.72
CA THR A 150 -3.17 10.32 -17.19
C THR A 150 -4.57 9.68 -17.20
N ALA A 151 -5.28 9.75 -16.08
CA ALA A 151 -6.57 9.13 -15.84
C ALA A 151 -6.58 7.58 -15.81
N VAL A 152 -5.44 6.93 -15.96
CA VAL A 152 -5.33 5.49 -15.71
C VAL A 152 -5.26 5.26 -14.20
N PHE A 153 -6.15 4.42 -13.69
CA PHE A 153 -6.28 4.17 -12.26
C PHE A 153 -4.94 3.84 -11.61
N GLN A 154 -4.62 4.54 -10.51
CA GLN A 154 -3.38 4.41 -9.71
C GLN A 154 -2.07 4.71 -10.45
N LEU A 155 -2.06 5.00 -11.77
CA LEU A 155 -0.84 5.14 -12.58
C LEU A 155 -0.58 6.58 -13.06
N GLU A 156 -1.30 7.58 -12.57
CA GLU A 156 -1.28 8.93 -13.15
C GLU A 156 -0.33 9.93 -12.47
N SER A 157 0.16 9.64 -11.25
CA SER A 157 1.06 10.56 -10.54
C SER A 157 2.40 10.73 -11.28
N PRO A 158 3.06 11.90 -11.18
CA PRO A 158 4.34 12.14 -11.86
C PRO A 158 5.41 11.09 -11.55
N GLY A 159 5.58 10.72 -10.28
CA GLY A 159 6.54 9.70 -9.86
C GLY A 159 6.20 8.31 -10.39
N MET A 160 4.90 7.95 -10.44
CA MET A 160 4.46 6.69 -11.03
C MET A 160 4.70 6.66 -12.55
N LYS A 161 4.46 7.77 -13.24
CA LYS A 161 4.76 7.90 -14.68
C LYS A 161 6.25 7.74 -14.98
N ASP A 162 7.12 8.27 -14.13
CA ASP A 162 8.56 8.07 -14.25
C ASP A 162 8.94 6.61 -14.04
N LEU A 163 8.44 6.00 -12.95
CA LEU A 163 8.73 4.61 -12.63
C LEU A 163 8.26 3.65 -13.74
N ILE A 164 7.05 3.84 -14.27
CA ILE A 164 6.50 2.98 -15.34
C ILE A 164 7.29 3.10 -16.66
N LYS A 165 7.78 4.31 -17.00
CA LYS A 165 8.65 4.53 -18.17
C LYS A 165 10.00 3.83 -18.03
N ARG A 166 10.53 3.78 -16.80
CA ARG A 166 11.79 3.07 -16.52
C ARG A 166 11.60 1.56 -16.48
N LEU A 167 10.47 1.10 -15.94
CA LEU A 167 10.11 -0.31 -15.87
C LEU A 167 9.80 -0.90 -17.24
N LYS A 168 9.05 -0.19 -18.08
CA LYS A 168 8.54 -0.66 -19.38
C LYS A 168 7.82 -2.00 -19.26
N PRO A 169 6.67 -2.04 -18.59
CA PRO A 169 5.97 -3.28 -18.32
C PRO A 169 5.58 -3.99 -19.62
N THR A 170 5.71 -5.32 -19.63
CA THR A 170 5.36 -6.22 -20.74
C THR A 170 4.45 -7.37 -20.29
N LYS A 171 4.20 -7.48 -18.98
CA LYS A 171 3.37 -8.51 -18.36
C LYS A 171 2.49 -7.90 -17.30
N PHE A 172 1.32 -8.50 -17.09
CA PHE A 172 0.37 -8.05 -16.07
C PHE A 172 0.97 -8.07 -14.65
N GLU A 173 1.78 -9.09 -14.32
CA GLU A 173 2.45 -9.23 -13.02
C GLU A 173 3.39 -8.05 -12.73
N GLU A 174 3.94 -7.41 -13.74
CA GLU A 174 4.78 -6.24 -13.56
C GLU A 174 3.97 -4.99 -13.18
N ILE A 175 2.70 -4.90 -13.58
CA ILE A 175 1.78 -3.87 -13.11
C ILE A 175 1.41 -4.14 -11.64
N VAL A 176 1.17 -5.40 -11.29
CA VAL A 176 0.93 -5.82 -9.90
C VAL A 176 2.13 -5.41 -9.02
N ALA A 177 3.34 -5.72 -9.47
CA ALA A 177 4.57 -5.35 -8.76
C ALA A 177 4.76 -3.82 -8.67
N LEU A 178 4.45 -3.08 -9.72
CA LEU A 178 4.56 -1.62 -9.78
C LEU A 178 3.72 -0.95 -8.68
N LEU A 179 2.48 -1.39 -8.50
CA LEU A 179 1.59 -0.87 -7.45
C LEU A 179 2.09 -1.21 -6.04
N ALA A 180 2.74 -2.34 -5.87
CA ALA A 180 3.36 -2.72 -4.61
C ALA A 180 4.65 -1.95 -4.30
N LEU A 181 5.42 -1.56 -5.34
CA LEU A 181 6.70 -0.86 -5.23
C LEU A 181 6.55 0.65 -5.02
N PHE A 182 5.50 1.27 -5.56
CA PHE A 182 5.35 2.73 -5.50
C PHE A 182 4.74 3.17 -4.18
N ARG A 183 5.54 3.08 -3.11
CA ARG A 183 5.17 3.48 -1.74
C ARG A 183 6.43 4.00 -1.02
N PRO A 184 6.29 4.85 0.02
CA PRO A 184 7.44 5.43 0.71
C PRO A 184 8.52 4.41 1.09
N GLY A 185 8.18 3.32 1.75
CA GLY A 185 9.15 2.30 2.18
C GLY A 185 9.99 1.69 1.06
N PRO A 186 9.39 1.05 0.03
CA PRO A 186 10.14 0.53 -1.12
C PRO A 186 10.88 1.60 -1.93
N LEU A 187 10.37 2.84 -1.98
CA LEU A 187 11.05 3.95 -2.64
C LEU A 187 12.29 4.37 -1.86
N ASP A 188 12.18 4.54 -0.54
CA ASP A 188 13.29 4.97 0.32
C ASP A 188 14.40 3.91 0.43
N SER A 189 14.04 2.63 0.36
CA SER A 189 15.00 1.51 0.41
C SER A 189 15.69 1.22 -0.93
N GLY A 190 15.30 1.87 -2.03
CA GLY A 190 15.83 1.60 -3.37
C GLY A 190 15.35 0.28 -4.01
N MET A 191 14.42 -0.43 -3.39
CA MET A 191 13.87 -1.70 -3.87
C MET A 191 13.27 -1.57 -5.28
N HIS A 192 12.62 -0.47 -5.57
CA HIS A 192 12.04 -0.17 -6.88
C HIS A 192 13.11 -0.08 -7.98
N ASP A 193 14.29 0.48 -7.69
CA ASP A 193 15.39 0.58 -8.65
C ASP A 193 16.03 -0.80 -8.88
N GLU A 194 16.18 -1.60 -7.83
CA GLU A 194 16.68 -2.96 -7.94
C GLU A 194 15.76 -3.81 -8.82
N PHE A 195 14.45 -3.75 -8.59
CA PHE A 195 13.46 -4.46 -9.41
C PHE A 195 13.54 -4.04 -10.88
N VAL A 196 13.55 -2.74 -11.18
CA VAL A 196 13.64 -2.20 -12.54
C VAL A 196 14.94 -2.61 -13.22
N ASN A 197 16.07 -2.53 -12.52
CA ASN A 197 17.38 -2.87 -13.09
C ASN A 197 17.49 -4.37 -13.41
N ARG A 198 16.99 -5.24 -12.53
CA ARG A 198 16.95 -6.69 -12.75
C ARG A 198 16.01 -7.06 -13.90
N LYS A 199 14.81 -6.50 -13.93
CA LYS A 199 13.83 -6.71 -15.02
C LYS A 199 14.40 -6.31 -16.38
N ASN A 200 15.11 -5.19 -16.44
CA ASN A 200 15.69 -4.69 -17.69
C ASN A 200 17.06 -5.31 -18.04
N GLY A 201 17.51 -6.31 -17.29
CA GLY A 201 18.78 -7.01 -17.54
C GLY A 201 20.04 -6.18 -17.27
N LYS A 202 19.93 -5.03 -16.58
CA LYS A 202 21.07 -4.20 -16.20
C LYS A 202 21.85 -4.81 -15.02
N VAL A 203 21.19 -5.58 -14.19
CA VAL A 203 21.75 -6.32 -13.06
C VAL A 203 21.26 -7.77 -13.17
N PRO A 204 22.12 -8.77 -12.94
CA PRO A 204 21.69 -10.17 -12.98
C PRO A 204 20.68 -10.47 -11.90
N VAL A 205 19.68 -11.31 -12.22
CA VAL A 205 18.74 -11.82 -11.24
C VAL A 205 19.45 -12.84 -10.37
N THR A 206 19.43 -12.64 -9.07
CA THR A 206 20.04 -13.53 -8.09
C THR A 206 19.02 -13.91 -7.01
N TYR A 207 19.15 -15.13 -6.51
CA TYR A 207 18.30 -15.65 -5.45
C TYR A 207 19.14 -15.98 -4.23
N PRO A 208 18.72 -15.62 -3.00
CA PRO A 208 19.48 -15.93 -1.77
C PRO A 208 19.71 -17.43 -1.58
N HIS A 209 18.80 -18.26 -2.08
CA HIS A 209 18.91 -19.73 -2.12
C HIS A 209 18.17 -20.28 -3.31
N LYS A 210 18.65 -21.39 -3.90
CA LYS A 210 18.03 -22.03 -5.09
C LYS A 210 16.56 -22.40 -4.89
N LEU A 211 16.16 -22.79 -3.67
CA LEU A 211 14.77 -23.09 -3.35
C LEU A 211 13.85 -21.88 -3.39
N LEU A 212 14.40 -20.65 -3.38
CA LEU A 212 13.63 -19.42 -3.49
C LEU A 212 13.40 -18.97 -4.92
N GLU A 213 14.06 -19.57 -5.91
CA GLU A 213 13.84 -19.24 -7.32
C GLU A 213 12.37 -19.36 -7.74
N PRO A 214 11.63 -20.44 -7.46
CA PRO A 214 10.21 -20.53 -7.80
C PRO A 214 9.33 -19.48 -7.08
N VAL A 215 9.74 -19.07 -5.88
CA VAL A 215 9.00 -18.08 -5.05
C VAL A 215 9.23 -16.66 -5.53
N LEU A 216 10.45 -16.34 -5.98
CA LEU A 216 10.88 -14.97 -6.27
C LEU A 216 11.10 -14.69 -7.77
N SER A 217 10.93 -15.68 -8.65
CA SER A 217 11.16 -15.50 -10.10
C SER A 217 10.23 -14.45 -10.71
N GLU A 218 8.98 -14.40 -10.31
CA GLU A 218 8.00 -13.41 -10.74
C GLU A 218 8.41 -11.97 -10.41
N THR A 219 9.16 -11.79 -9.33
CA THR A 219 9.64 -10.48 -8.86
C THR A 219 11.14 -10.28 -9.07
N TYR A 220 11.74 -11.01 -10.00
CA TYR A 220 13.16 -10.90 -10.36
C TYR A 220 14.10 -11.04 -9.17
N GLY A 221 13.76 -11.92 -8.20
CA GLY A 221 14.56 -12.18 -7.00
C GLY A 221 14.37 -11.14 -5.89
N VAL A 222 13.46 -10.18 -6.03
CA VAL A 222 13.13 -9.19 -4.98
C VAL A 222 11.98 -9.72 -4.13
N ILE A 223 12.12 -9.67 -2.81
CA ILE A 223 11.02 -9.99 -1.88
C ILE A 223 10.11 -8.76 -1.83
N LEU A 224 8.91 -8.87 -2.38
CA LEU A 224 7.96 -7.77 -2.53
C LEU A 224 6.66 -8.00 -1.79
N TYR A 225 6.17 -9.24 -1.80
CA TYR A 225 4.86 -9.62 -1.27
C TYR A 225 4.95 -10.32 0.08
N GLN A 226 3.93 -10.12 0.92
CA GLN A 226 3.77 -10.85 2.17
C GLN A 226 3.70 -12.37 1.94
N GLU A 227 3.04 -12.77 0.87
CA GLU A 227 2.90 -14.16 0.43
C GLU A 227 4.27 -14.78 0.12
N GLN A 228 5.20 -14.01 -0.45
CA GLN A 228 6.57 -14.50 -0.70
C GLN A 228 7.36 -14.71 0.59
N VAL A 229 7.14 -13.86 1.60
CA VAL A 229 7.74 -14.06 2.94
C VAL A 229 7.24 -15.37 3.55
N MET A 230 5.91 -15.58 3.53
CA MET A 230 5.30 -16.79 4.05
C MET A 230 5.80 -18.04 3.32
N GLU A 231 5.82 -18.02 1.99
CA GLU A 231 6.28 -19.16 1.20
C GLU A 231 7.78 -19.42 1.35
N SER A 232 8.60 -18.36 1.49
CA SER A 232 10.04 -18.50 1.78
C SER A 232 10.26 -19.25 3.11
N ALA A 233 9.51 -18.92 4.16
CA ALA A 233 9.60 -19.62 5.43
C ALA A 233 9.15 -21.10 5.33
N ARG A 234 8.13 -21.37 4.53
CA ARG A 234 7.64 -22.72 4.29
C ARG A 234 8.67 -23.58 3.55
N VAL A 235 9.21 -23.06 2.46
CA VAL A 235 10.14 -23.79 1.58
C VAL A 235 11.51 -23.99 2.23
N LEU A 236 12.02 -22.99 2.96
CA LEU A 236 13.36 -23.07 3.56
C LEU A 236 13.36 -23.72 4.94
N ALA A 237 12.38 -23.41 5.78
CA ALA A 237 12.36 -23.77 7.20
C ALA A 237 11.20 -24.73 7.57
N GLY A 238 10.45 -25.24 6.62
CA GLY A 238 9.38 -26.21 6.86
C GLY A 238 8.18 -25.67 7.63
N TYR A 239 7.94 -24.37 7.61
CA TYR A 239 6.79 -23.77 8.30
C TYR A 239 5.48 -24.32 7.77
N SER A 240 4.53 -24.57 8.66
CA SER A 240 3.12 -24.70 8.28
C SER A 240 2.57 -23.33 7.83
N LEU A 241 1.44 -23.31 7.14
CA LEU A 241 0.80 -22.07 6.70
C LEU A 241 0.45 -21.16 7.90
N GLY A 242 -0.03 -21.74 9.01
CA GLY A 242 -0.34 -21.01 10.24
C GLY A 242 0.90 -20.38 10.88
N GLN A 243 2.01 -21.11 10.94
CA GLN A 243 3.29 -20.58 11.47
C GLN A 243 3.83 -19.45 10.59
N ALA A 244 3.74 -19.59 9.27
CA ALA A 244 4.14 -18.55 8.33
C ALA A 244 3.29 -17.27 8.47
N ASP A 245 1.98 -17.41 8.77
CA ASP A 245 1.12 -16.25 9.06
C ASP A 245 1.48 -15.55 10.38
N ILE A 246 1.86 -16.31 11.42
CA ILE A 246 2.36 -15.75 12.68
C ILE A 246 3.64 -14.93 12.41
N LEU A 247 4.58 -15.46 11.65
CA LEU A 247 5.79 -14.75 11.24
C LEU A 247 5.45 -13.44 10.51
N ARG A 248 4.56 -13.51 9.52
CA ARG A 248 4.10 -12.33 8.76
C ARG A 248 3.50 -11.25 9.68
N ARG A 249 2.66 -11.65 10.64
CA ARG A 249 2.04 -10.71 11.61
C ARG A 249 3.05 -10.09 12.55
N ALA A 250 3.99 -10.89 13.07
CA ALA A 250 5.04 -10.41 13.95
C ALA A 250 5.91 -9.34 13.28
N MET A 251 6.23 -9.56 12.00
CA MET A 251 6.96 -8.60 11.17
C MET A 251 6.16 -7.31 10.94
N GLY A 252 4.90 -7.42 10.55
CA GLY A 252 4.03 -6.27 10.27
C GLY A 252 3.80 -5.38 11.49
N LYS A 253 3.74 -5.98 12.70
CA LYS A 253 3.55 -5.27 13.98
C LYS A 253 4.87 -4.90 14.67
N LYS A 254 6.03 -5.23 14.09
CA LYS A 254 7.39 -5.01 14.66
C LYS A 254 7.53 -5.52 16.11
N GLN A 255 6.99 -6.69 16.38
CA GLN A 255 7.03 -7.33 17.71
C GLN A 255 8.40 -7.99 17.92
N VAL A 256 9.33 -7.31 18.57
CA VAL A 256 10.74 -7.73 18.73
C VAL A 256 10.87 -9.11 19.37
N GLU A 257 10.18 -9.35 20.48
CA GLU A 257 10.24 -10.64 21.19
C GLU A 257 9.73 -11.82 20.33
N GLU A 258 8.67 -11.60 19.56
CA GLU A 258 8.15 -12.64 18.66
C GLU A 258 9.09 -12.84 17.48
N MET A 259 9.72 -11.80 16.98
CA MET A 259 10.71 -11.88 15.91
C MET A 259 11.93 -12.72 16.30
N ASP A 260 12.43 -12.59 17.53
CA ASP A 260 13.56 -13.40 18.03
C ASP A 260 13.19 -14.88 18.14
N LYS A 261 11.96 -15.19 18.60
CA LYS A 261 11.43 -16.56 18.59
C LYS A 261 11.33 -17.12 17.17
N GLN A 262 10.77 -16.34 16.26
CA GLN A 262 10.61 -16.74 14.86
C GLN A 262 11.95 -16.94 14.17
N ARG A 263 12.97 -16.12 14.46
CA ARG A 263 14.33 -16.33 13.98
C ARG A 263 14.88 -17.69 14.39
N THR A 264 14.73 -18.03 15.67
CA THR A 264 15.21 -19.32 16.20
C THR A 264 14.53 -20.50 15.51
N ILE A 265 13.20 -20.44 15.34
CA ILE A 265 12.42 -21.47 14.65
C ILE A 265 12.87 -21.59 13.18
N PHE A 266 13.00 -20.44 12.49
CA PHE A 266 13.41 -20.40 11.09
C PHE A 266 14.80 -21.01 10.87
N VAL A 267 15.79 -20.61 11.68
CA VAL A 267 17.16 -21.11 11.56
C VAL A 267 17.23 -22.63 11.83
N ASN A 268 16.50 -23.11 12.84
CA ASN A 268 16.46 -24.55 13.14
C ASN A 268 15.79 -25.34 11.99
N GLY A 269 14.67 -24.88 11.47
CA GLY A 269 14.02 -25.52 10.33
C GLY A 269 14.90 -25.50 9.06
N CYS A 270 15.64 -24.43 8.82
CA CYS A 270 16.63 -24.35 7.75
C CYS A 270 17.74 -25.39 7.90
N LYS A 271 18.23 -25.62 9.13
CA LYS A 271 19.24 -26.67 9.42
C LYS A 271 18.71 -28.06 9.09
N GLU A 272 17.46 -28.35 9.44
CA GLU A 272 16.81 -29.63 9.11
C GLU A 272 16.72 -29.85 7.58
N ASN A 273 16.62 -28.78 6.81
CA ASN A 273 16.65 -28.76 5.35
C ASN A 273 18.07 -28.63 4.75
N ASN A 274 19.12 -28.91 5.53
CA ASN A 274 20.53 -28.86 5.12
C ASN A 274 20.99 -27.45 4.64
N ILE A 275 20.39 -26.39 5.14
CA ILE A 275 20.81 -25.00 4.89
C ILE A 275 21.71 -24.55 6.05
N LYS A 276 22.90 -24.05 5.70
CA LYS A 276 23.88 -23.57 6.71
C LYS A 276 23.30 -22.42 7.54
N GLU A 277 23.60 -22.43 8.83
CA GLU A 277 23.13 -21.44 9.80
C GLU A 277 23.42 -19.99 9.40
N ASP A 278 24.64 -19.72 8.93
CA ASP A 278 25.03 -18.37 8.47
C ASP A 278 24.17 -17.89 7.30
N LEU A 279 23.83 -18.79 6.38
CA LEU A 279 22.97 -18.49 5.24
C LEU A 279 21.51 -18.29 5.71
N ALA A 280 21.02 -19.14 6.61
CA ALA A 280 19.68 -19.01 7.19
C ALA A 280 19.50 -17.66 7.91
N ASN A 281 20.47 -17.24 8.71
CA ASN A 281 20.47 -15.94 9.37
C ASN A 281 20.50 -14.77 8.37
N LYS A 282 21.31 -14.85 7.32
CA LYS A 282 21.34 -13.84 6.26
C LYS A 282 19.98 -13.71 5.55
N ILE A 283 19.36 -14.86 5.23
CA ILE A 283 18.02 -14.86 4.59
C ILE A 283 16.97 -14.31 5.56
N PHE A 284 17.00 -14.68 6.84
CA PHE A 284 16.09 -14.14 7.83
C PHE A 284 16.21 -12.62 7.97
N ASN A 285 17.43 -12.09 7.98
CA ASN A 285 17.67 -10.64 8.00
C ASN A 285 17.09 -9.94 6.76
N LEU A 286 17.23 -10.55 5.57
CA LEU A 286 16.59 -10.03 4.35
C LEU A 286 15.07 -10.03 4.49
N ILE A 287 14.49 -11.13 4.93
CA ILE A 287 13.05 -11.25 5.17
C ILE A 287 12.59 -10.21 6.19
N GLU A 288 13.30 -10.03 7.31
CA GLU A 288 12.99 -9.04 8.35
C GLU A 288 13.03 -7.60 7.80
N THR A 289 14.05 -7.27 7.02
CA THR A 289 14.18 -5.95 6.40
C THR A 289 13.02 -5.64 5.45
N PHE A 290 12.63 -6.61 4.62
CA PHE A 290 11.58 -6.43 3.61
C PHE A 290 10.17 -6.65 4.15
N ALA A 291 9.99 -7.41 5.21
CA ALA A 291 8.68 -7.71 5.77
C ALA A 291 7.96 -6.49 6.35
N GLY A 292 8.71 -5.48 6.83
CA GLY A 292 8.15 -4.18 7.20
C GLY A 292 7.51 -3.44 6.03
N TYR A 293 7.82 -3.83 4.80
CA TYR A 293 7.34 -3.22 3.55
C TYR A 293 6.56 -4.21 2.66
N GLY A 294 6.42 -5.47 3.09
CA GLY A 294 5.70 -6.49 2.33
C GLY A 294 4.26 -6.07 2.00
N PHE A 295 3.87 -6.19 0.73
CA PHE A 295 2.53 -5.83 0.27
C PHE A 295 1.66 -7.08 0.11
N ASN A 296 0.36 -6.94 0.32
CA ASN A 296 -0.59 -8.03 0.01
C ASN A 296 -0.74 -8.15 -1.50
N LYS A 297 -0.33 -9.30 -2.07
CA LYS A 297 -0.38 -9.55 -3.52
C LYS A 297 -1.80 -9.53 -4.06
N SER A 298 -2.76 -10.10 -3.32
CA SER A 298 -4.16 -10.15 -3.75
C SER A 298 -4.76 -8.75 -3.90
N HIS A 299 -4.45 -7.84 -2.95
CA HIS A 299 -4.86 -6.45 -3.07
C HIS A 299 -4.22 -5.78 -4.30
N SER A 300 -2.92 -5.94 -4.49
CA SER A 300 -2.20 -5.36 -5.62
C SER A 300 -2.74 -5.89 -6.96
N ALA A 301 -3.03 -7.19 -7.06
CA ALA A 301 -3.57 -7.81 -8.26
C ALA A 301 -4.96 -7.26 -8.63
N ALA A 302 -5.85 -7.12 -7.63
CA ALA A 302 -7.18 -6.55 -7.86
C ALA A 302 -7.10 -5.10 -8.37
N TYR A 303 -6.22 -4.29 -7.80
CA TYR A 303 -6.01 -2.90 -8.24
C TYR A 303 -5.30 -2.81 -9.59
N ALA A 304 -4.35 -3.71 -9.87
CA ALA A 304 -3.69 -3.80 -11.17
C ALA A 304 -4.68 -4.15 -12.29
N LEU A 305 -5.68 -4.99 -12.01
CA LEU A 305 -6.74 -5.29 -12.97
C LEU A 305 -7.51 -4.02 -13.35
N LEU A 306 -7.88 -3.20 -12.38
CA LEU A 306 -8.56 -1.92 -12.65
C LEU A 306 -7.64 -0.94 -13.41
N SER A 307 -6.34 -0.93 -13.07
CA SER A 307 -5.36 -0.13 -13.82
C SER A 307 -5.29 -0.58 -15.27
N PHE A 308 -5.26 -1.88 -15.52
CA PHE A 308 -5.21 -2.44 -16.86
C PHE A 308 -6.52 -2.18 -17.63
N GLN A 309 -7.68 -2.38 -17.00
CA GLN A 309 -9.00 -2.10 -17.60
C GLN A 309 -9.14 -0.62 -17.99
N THR A 310 -8.72 0.30 -17.12
CA THR A 310 -8.75 1.74 -17.45
C THR A 310 -7.75 2.11 -18.55
N ALA A 311 -6.58 1.46 -18.59
CA ALA A 311 -5.63 1.62 -19.69
C ALA A 311 -6.17 1.04 -21.01
N TYR A 312 -6.86 -0.10 -20.96
CA TYR A 312 -7.53 -0.71 -22.11
C TYR A 312 -8.63 0.20 -22.68
N LEU A 313 -9.52 0.69 -21.82
CA LEU A 313 -10.57 1.64 -22.25
C LEU A 313 -9.96 2.91 -22.84
N LYS A 314 -8.89 3.42 -22.26
CA LYS A 314 -8.18 4.58 -22.80
C LYS A 314 -7.52 4.29 -24.15
N THR A 315 -7.07 3.08 -24.39
CA THR A 315 -6.37 2.68 -25.63
C THR A 315 -7.35 2.50 -26.79
N TYR A 316 -8.50 1.84 -26.54
CA TYR A 316 -9.43 1.41 -27.56
C TYR A 316 -10.71 2.24 -27.64
N PHE A 317 -11.11 2.87 -26.55
CA PHE A 317 -12.35 3.62 -26.42
C PHE A 317 -12.14 4.97 -25.71
N PRO A 318 -11.15 5.78 -26.14
CA PRO A 318 -10.76 7.00 -25.41
C PRO A 318 -11.89 8.01 -25.29
N GLU A 319 -12.77 8.12 -26.29
CA GLU A 319 -13.87 9.07 -26.30
C GLU A 319 -14.88 8.80 -25.18
N TYR A 320 -15.29 7.55 -25.02
CA TYR A 320 -16.22 7.14 -23.96
C TYR A 320 -15.58 7.28 -22.58
N PHE A 321 -14.32 6.87 -22.43
CA PHE A 321 -13.63 6.90 -21.16
C PHE A 321 -13.37 8.34 -20.68
N ILE A 322 -12.87 9.22 -21.56
CA ILE A 322 -12.58 10.61 -21.24
C ILE A 322 -13.86 11.40 -20.94
N CYS A 323 -14.93 11.19 -21.70
CA CYS A 323 -16.22 11.85 -21.46
C CYS A 323 -16.72 11.64 -20.03
N LEU A 324 -16.63 10.40 -19.52
CA LEU A 324 -17.10 10.07 -18.18
C LEU A 324 -16.18 10.59 -17.07
N LEU A 325 -14.89 10.68 -17.32
CA LEU A 325 -13.95 11.32 -16.39
C LEU A 325 -14.26 12.80 -16.22
N TYR A 326 -14.67 13.47 -17.32
CA TYR A 326 -14.97 14.91 -17.32
C TYR A 326 -16.35 15.22 -16.70
N THR A 327 -17.32 14.34 -16.89
CA THR A 327 -18.70 14.52 -16.40
C THR A 327 -18.96 13.93 -15.02
N SER A 328 -18.08 13.09 -14.51
CA SER A 328 -18.19 12.56 -13.15
C SER A 328 -17.71 13.62 -12.14
N PRO A 329 -18.52 13.98 -11.12
CA PRO A 329 -18.12 14.96 -10.13
C PRO A 329 -16.80 14.57 -9.47
N SER A 330 -15.84 15.50 -9.39
CA SER A 330 -14.55 15.28 -8.71
C SER A 330 -14.79 14.95 -7.24
N PRO A 331 -13.92 14.18 -6.57
CA PRO A 331 -13.93 14.06 -5.09
C PRO A 331 -13.88 15.42 -4.37
N ARG A 332 -13.41 16.48 -5.06
CA ARG A 332 -13.37 17.85 -4.53
C ARG A 332 -14.72 18.58 -4.68
N ASP A 333 -15.63 18.06 -5.52
CA ASP A 333 -16.92 18.69 -5.83
C ASP A 333 -18.06 18.11 -4.96
N THR A 334 -17.79 17.10 -4.13
CA THR A 334 -18.72 16.64 -3.10
C THR A 334 -18.50 17.45 -1.83
N PRO A 335 -19.54 18.10 -1.26
CA PRO A 335 -19.42 18.71 0.08
C PRO A 335 -18.88 17.67 1.07
N GLN A 336 -17.78 18.01 1.72
CA GLN A 336 -17.22 17.19 2.81
C GLN A 336 -18.05 17.39 4.07
#